data_fe32d2425c5e3ede8cbfe334112b762f
#
_entry.id   fe32d2425c5e3ede8cbfe334112b762f
#
_cell.length_a   1.000
_cell.length_b   1.000
_cell.length_c   1.000
_cell.angle_alpha   90.00
_cell.angle_beta   90.00
_cell.angle_gamma   90.00
#
_symmetry.space_group_name_H-M   'P 1'
#
loop_
_entity.id
_entity.type
_entity.pdbx_description
1 polymer ?
#
loop_
_entity_poly.entity_id
_entity_poly.type
_entity_poly.pdbx_seq_one_letter_code
_entity_poly.pdbx_strand_id
1 'polypeptide(L)'
;MIKNFTLLFFTIHFFSFSQQDIKEYDSNLAAQRMESLNQKTPLELSYNIEVEKYIKDYIYKNPKKLSELLALSDYYFPIFEEALDRNGLPLEIKYLPIIESELNPIAKSPMGATGMWQIMFNTAKEYDLLISSYVDDRMDVEKSTQAACEYFNKSYNRFNDWISSVASYNVGQYGIVKAIKRSGGKSNYWQYRAFLPPETQQYIPKFMAAIYVMNYADLYGIDRQISEEIQIYEETDTLGVHSRLNLGLLAQILTIDETMVYKLNPSYKLQIIPQVDNRHYFLRLPVETINYYLENKDSIMSLLLQSEKDVNYPKYEELVKTIIYEVKQGDYLGKIANKYNCKIKDIVTWNDKKNTKIKIGEKLKIYVNADYE
;
A
#
# COMPACT_ATOMS: atom_id res chain seq x y z
N MET A 1 -17.48 57.37 -43.70
CA MET A 1 -17.15 56.66 -42.47
C MET A 1 -17.42 55.20 -42.71
N ILE A 2 -16.36 54.44 -43.04
CA ILE A 2 -16.43 53.01 -43.29
C ILE A 2 -15.87 52.37 -42.05
N LYS A 3 -16.72 51.61 -41.31
CA LYS A 3 -16.30 50.83 -40.12
C LYS A 3 -15.73 49.48 -40.59
N ASN A 4 -14.44 49.30 -40.38
CA ASN A 4 -13.79 48.01 -40.56
C ASN A 4 -14.19 47.06 -39.38
N PHE A 5 -14.83 45.95 -39.71
CA PHE A 5 -15.09 44.83 -38.78
C PHE A 5 -13.96 43.82 -38.93
N THR A 6 -13.09 43.75 -37.93
CA THR A 6 -12.05 42.72 -37.87
C THR A 6 -12.65 41.44 -37.28
N LEU A 7 -12.79 40.43 -38.14
CA LEU A 7 -13.23 39.08 -37.71
C LEU A 7 -12.06 38.35 -37.08
N LEU A 8 -12.13 38.12 -35.77
CA LEU A 8 -11.15 37.31 -35.04
C LEU A 8 -11.51 35.80 -35.23
N PHE A 9 -10.71 35.10 -36.01
CA PHE A 9 -10.81 33.64 -36.13
C PHE A 9 -10.22 33.01 -34.90
N PHE A 10 -11.05 32.41 -34.03
CA PHE A 10 -10.62 31.50 -32.99
C PHE A 10 -10.35 30.12 -33.62
N THR A 11 -9.10 29.75 -33.78
CA THR A 11 -8.73 28.38 -34.14
C THR A 11 -8.87 27.50 -32.90
N ILE A 12 -9.94 26.71 -32.86
CA ILE A 12 -10.11 25.64 -31.88
C ILE A 12 -9.15 24.53 -32.30
N HIS A 13 -8.06 24.38 -31.55
CA HIS A 13 -7.19 23.21 -31.68
C HIS A 13 -7.90 22.03 -31.01
N PHE A 14 -8.49 21.15 -31.81
CA PHE A 14 -8.87 19.81 -31.38
C PHE A 14 -7.59 19.05 -31.12
N PHE A 15 -7.26 18.80 -29.85
CA PHE A 15 -6.35 17.76 -29.49
C PHE A 15 -7.01 16.41 -29.85
N SER A 16 -6.64 15.89 -31.00
CA SER A 16 -6.95 14.50 -31.36
C SER A 16 -6.14 13.63 -30.40
N PHE A 17 -6.81 13.02 -29.41
CA PHE A 17 -6.24 11.87 -28.71
C PHE A 17 -5.96 10.83 -29.79
N SER A 18 -4.67 10.57 -30.05
CA SER A 18 -4.24 9.45 -30.86
C SER A 18 -4.81 8.19 -30.21
N GLN A 19 -5.73 7.53 -30.87
CA GLN A 19 -6.21 6.22 -30.51
C GLN A 19 -5.00 5.29 -30.62
N GLN A 20 -4.47 4.81 -29.49
CA GLN A 20 -3.36 3.86 -29.46
C GLN A 20 -3.80 2.61 -30.23
N ASP A 21 -3.07 2.24 -31.29
CA ASP A 21 -3.30 1.00 -32.04
C ASP A 21 -2.85 -0.18 -31.17
N ILE A 22 -3.78 -0.72 -30.37
CA ILE A 22 -3.54 -1.88 -29.52
C ILE A 22 -3.35 -3.10 -30.41
N LYS A 23 -2.16 -3.72 -30.32
CA LYS A 23 -1.81 -4.90 -31.11
C LYS A 23 -2.62 -6.12 -30.69
N GLU A 24 -2.85 -7.02 -31.66
CA GLU A 24 -3.60 -8.26 -31.42
C GLU A 24 -2.88 -9.17 -30.40
N TYR A 25 -3.67 -9.78 -29.51
CA TYR A 25 -3.19 -10.68 -28.48
C TYR A 25 -3.05 -12.11 -29.00
N ASP A 26 -1.84 -12.65 -28.92
CA ASP A 26 -1.53 -14.05 -29.21
C ASP A 26 -1.37 -14.84 -27.91
N SER A 27 -2.27 -15.80 -27.66
CA SER A 27 -2.28 -16.60 -26.43
C SER A 27 -1.06 -17.51 -26.32
N ASN A 28 -0.52 -18.04 -27.45
CA ASN A 28 0.67 -18.89 -27.44
C ASN A 28 1.92 -18.08 -27.10
N LEU A 29 2.05 -16.89 -27.68
CA LEU A 29 3.14 -15.98 -27.38
C LEU A 29 3.07 -15.47 -25.94
N ALA A 30 1.87 -15.20 -25.43
CA ALA A 30 1.66 -14.82 -24.05
C ALA A 30 2.05 -15.93 -23.07
N ALA A 31 1.73 -17.18 -23.37
CA ALA A 31 2.16 -18.33 -22.58
C ALA A 31 3.69 -18.47 -22.55
N GLN A 32 4.38 -18.30 -23.69
CA GLN A 32 5.84 -18.34 -23.76
C GLN A 32 6.49 -17.19 -22.94
N ARG A 33 5.92 -16.00 -23.00
CA ARG A 33 6.37 -14.84 -22.23
C ARG A 33 6.18 -15.06 -20.73
N MET A 34 5.04 -15.62 -20.30
CA MET A 34 4.82 -15.96 -18.90
C MET A 34 5.83 -17.02 -18.41
N GLU A 35 6.13 -18.03 -19.23
CA GLU A 35 7.17 -19.01 -18.93
C GLU A 35 8.55 -18.37 -18.82
N SER A 36 8.86 -17.39 -19.67
CA SER A 36 10.12 -16.62 -19.58
C SER A 36 10.23 -15.80 -18.30
N LEU A 37 9.11 -15.29 -17.77
CA LEU A 37 9.08 -14.64 -16.45
C LEU A 37 9.23 -15.67 -15.33
N ASN A 38 8.53 -16.81 -15.44
CA ASN A 38 8.59 -17.91 -14.47
C ASN A 38 10.02 -18.42 -14.23
N GLN A 39 10.85 -18.46 -15.27
CA GLN A 39 12.26 -18.88 -15.15
C GLN A 39 13.16 -17.91 -14.39
N LYS A 40 12.70 -16.69 -14.12
CA LYS A 40 13.50 -15.61 -13.49
C LYS A 40 13.07 -15.31 -12.04
N THR A 41 12.06 -15.99 -11.53
CA THR A 41 11.46 -15.75 -10.21
C THR A 41 11.36 -17.02 -9.39
N PRO A 42 11.45 -16.95 -8.05
CA PRO A 42 11.15 -18.08 -7.20
C PRO A 42 9.63 -18.36 -7.06
N LEU A 43 8.77 -17.53 -7.65
CA LEU A 43 7.33 -17.77 -7.71
C LEU A 43 7.00 -18.75 -8.81
N GLU A 44 6.07 -19.66 -8.56
CA GLU A 44 5.53 -20.55 -9.60
C GLU A 44 4.48 -19.79 -10.43
N LEU A 45 4.92 -19.02 -11.43
CA LEU A 45 4.02 -18.35 -12.36
C LEU A 45 3.43 -19.33 -13.35
N SER A 46 2.15 -19.21 -13.66
CA SER A 46 1.48 -20.07 -14.62
C SER A 46 0.56 -19.26 -15.53
N TYR A 47 0.49 -19.69 -16.80
CA TYR A 47 -0.45 -19.17 -17.77
C TYR A 47 -1.65 -20.12 -17.93
N ASN A 48 -2.85 -19.60 -17.75
CA ASN A 48 -4.10 -20.34 -17.96
C ASN A 48 -5.22 -19.37 -18.35
N ILE A 49 -6.38 -19.91 -18.68
CA ILE A 49 -7.53 -19.13 -19.18
C ILE A 49 -7.98 -18.01 -18.20
N GLU A 50 -7.79 -18.20 -16.91
CA GLU A 50 -8.18 -17.19 -15.92
C GLU A 50 -7.17 -16.05 -15.84
N VAL A 51 -5.87 -16.35 -15.91
CA VAL A 51 -4.80 -15.36 -16.02
C VAL A 51 -4.93 -14.58 -17.32
N GLU A 52 -5.13 -15.29 -18.45
CA GLU A 52 -5.35 -14.69 -19.76
C GLU A 52 -6.50 -13.68 -19.77
N LYS A 53 -7.62 -14.02 -19.13
CA LYS A 53 -8.76 -13.12 -19.01
C LYS A 53 -8.35 -11.78 -18.40
N TYR A 54 -7.61 -11.77 -17.30
CA TYR A 54 -7.19 -10.53 -16.63
C TYR A 54 -6.11 -9.78 -17.42
N ILE A 55 -5.22 -10.48 -18.13
CA ILE A 55 -4.28 -9.85 -19.06
C ILE A 55 -5.06 -9.08 -20.13
N LYS A 56 -6.04 -9.72 -20.76
CA LYS A 56 -6.90 -9.08 -21.78
C LYS A 56 -7.73 -7.93 -21.21
N ASP A 57 -8.19 -8.04 -19.95
CA ASP A 57 -8.93 -6.97 -19.29
C ASP A 57 -8.05 -5.71 -19.10
N TYR A 58 -6.78 -5.85 -18.74
CA TYR A 58 -5.83 -4.73 -18.68
C TYR A 58 -5.57 -4.12 -20.07
N ILE A 59 -5.28 -4.96 -21.06
CA ILE A 59 -4.88 -4.51 -22.40
C ILE A 59 -6.04 -3.83 -23.16
N TYR A 60 -7.22 -4.46 -23.14
CA TYR A 60 -8.32 -4.02 -24.01
C TYR A 60 -9.41 -3.21 -23.32
N LYS A 61 -9.67 -3.49 -22.02
CA LYS A 61 -10.73 -2.76 -21.30
C LYS A 61 -10.20 -1.56 -20.53
N ASN A 62 -8.94 -1.61 -20.06
CA ASN A 62 -8.35 -0.61 -19.20
C ASN A 62 -6.96 -0.15 -19.65
N PRO A 63 -6.70 0.09 -20.96
CA PRO A 63 -5.35 0.44 -21.44
C PRO A 63 -4.83 1.76 -20.84
N LYS A 64 -5.71 2.74 -20.66
CA LYS A 64 -5.37 4.00 -20.01
C LYS A 64 -4.92 3.81 -18.56
N LYS A 65 -5.66 2.99 -17.80
CA LYS A 65 -5.30 2.66 -16.42
C LYS A 65 -3.95 1.93 -16.37
N LEU A 66 -3.69 0.99 -17.30
CA LEU A 66 -2.40 0.31 -17.37
C LEU A 66 -1.27 1.30 -17.66
N SER A 67 -1.48 2.26 -18.56
CA SER A 67 -0.53 3.33 -18.86
C SER A 67 -0.22 4.20 -17.62
N GLU A 68 -1.24 4.57 -16.84
CA GLU A 68 -1.08 5.30 -15.57
C GLU A 68 -0.30 4.46 -14.53
N LEU A 69 -0.61 3.16 -14.40
CA LEU A 69 0.10 2.25 -13.49
C LEU A 69 1.57 2.08 -13.84
N LEU A 70 1.90 2.00 -15.14
CA LEU A 70 3.28 1.97 -15.61
C LEU A 70 4.05 3.22 -15.19
N ALA A 71 3.44 4.40 -15.32
CA ALA A 71 4.07 5.65 -14.94
C ALA A 71 4.23 5.77 -13.40
N LEU A 72 3.20 5.41 -12.62
CA LEU A 72 3.28 5.39 -11.15
C LEU A 72 4.33 4.38 -10.64
N SER A 73 4.51 3.27 -11.34
CA SER A 73 5.49 2.25 -10.95
C SER A 73 6.93 2.76 -11.02
N ASP A 74 7.25 3.70 -11.88
CA ASP A 74 8.59 4.27 -11.98
C ASP A 74 9.01 4.97 -10.67
N TYR A 75 8.04 5.53 -9.94
CA TYR A 75 8.28 6.13 -8.62
C TYR A 75 8.22 5.09 -7.47
N TYR A 76 7.16 4.27 -7.43
CA TYR A 76 6.92 3.43 -6.26
C TYR A 76 7.74 2.14 -6.25
N PHE A 77 8.02 1.55 -7.41
CA PHE A 77 8.73 0.27 -7.47
C PHE A 77 10.14 0.32 -6.89
N PRO A 78 10.97 1.36 -7.09
CA PRO A 78 12.26 1.44 -6.42
C PRO A 78 12.16 1.35 -4.88
N ILE A 79 11.14 1.99 -4.28
CA ILE A 79 10.90 1.95 -2.82
C ILE A 79 10.53 0.52 -2.38
N PHE A 80 9.66 -0.15 -3.15
CA PHE A 80 9.26 -1.53 -2.85
C PHE A 80 10.43 -2.50 -3.05
N GLU A 81 11.16 -2.37 -4.14
CA GLU A 81 12.30 -3.24 -4.47
C GLU A 81 13.39 -3.17 -3.40
N GLU A 82 13.74 -1.97 -2.96
CA GLU A 82 14.72 -1.80 -1.87
C GLU A 82 14.27 -2.51 -0.58
N ALA A 83 12.99 -2.34 -0.20
CA ALA A 83 12.46 -2.99 0.99
C ALA A 83 12.39 -4.51 0.84
N LEU A 84 11.94 -5.02 -0.32
CA LEU A 84 11.84 -6.45 -0.62
C LEU A 84 13.22 -7.10 -0.61
N ASP A 85 14.21 -6.51 -1.29
CA ASP A 85 15.59 -7.01 -1.35
C ASP A 85 16.22 -7.06 0.03
N ARG A 86 16.12 -5.98 0.81
CA ARG A 86 16.61 -5.90 2.19
C ARG A 86 16.01 -6.99 3.10
N ASN A 87 14.78 -7.42 2.82
CA ASN A 87 14.10 -8.49 3.57
C ASN A 87 14.25 -9.87 2.93
N GLY A 88 15.01 -10.02 1.84
CA GLY A 88 15.24 -11.30 1.14
C GLY A 88 13.97 -11.87 0.48
N LEU A 89 13.07 -11.01 0.00
CA LEU A 89 11.79 -11.38 -0.59
C LEU A 89 11.84 -11.29 -2.13
N PRO A 90 11.03 -12.10 -2.84
CA PRO A 90 10.89 -11.99 -4.29
C PRO A 90 10.42 -10.58 -4.71
N LEU A 91 11.09 -10.00 -5.70
CA LEU A 91 10.78 -8.66 -6.19
C LEU A 91 9.39 -8.58 -6.86
N GLU A 92 8.83 -9.70 -7.30
CA GLU A 92 7.49 -9.75 -7.88
C GLU A 92 6.39 -9.37 -6.90
N ILE A 93 6.64 -9.42 -5.60
CA ILE A 93 5.70 -8.97 -4.57
C ILE A 93 5.34 -7.48 -4.76
N LYS A 94 6.21 -6.68 -5.39
CA LYS A 94 5.95 -5.27 -5.75
C LYS A 94 4.70 -5.05 -6.62
N TYR A 95 4.23 -6.08 -7.31
CA TYR A 95 3.03 -5.97 -8.16
C TYR A 95 1.72 -6.10 -7.38
N LEU A 96 1.76 -6.48 -6.09
CA LEU A 96 0.55 -6.59 -5.29
C LEU A 96 -0.19 -5.25 -5.08
N PRO A 97 0.48 -4.13 -4.78
CA PRO A 97 -0.19 -2.83 -4.68
C PRO A 97 -0.98 -2.41 -5.93
N ILE A 98 -0.66 -2.97 -7.11
CA ILE A 98 -1.44 -2.76 -8.33
C ILE A 98 -2.85 -3.34 -8.18
N ILE A 99 -2.97 -4.57 -7.69
CA ILE A 99 -4.27 -5.25 -7.53
C ILE A 99 -4.98 -4.89 -6.23
N GLU A 100 -4.28 -4.33 -5.24
CA GLU A 100 -4.85 -3.90 -3.96
C GLU A 100 -5.45 -2.49 -4.03
N SER A 101 -4.75 -1.56 -4.65
CA SER A 101 -5.10 -0.13 -4.57
C SER A 101 -4.87 0.65 -5.87
N GLU A 102 -4.42 0.00 -6.95
CA GLU A 102 -3.95 0.68 -8.16
C GLU A 102 -2.83 1.70 -7.85
N LEU A 103 -1.92 1.33 -6.94
CA LEU A 103 -0.82 2.18 -6.44
C LEU A 103 -1.29 3.48 -5.76
N ASN A 104 -2.48 3.50 -5.15
CA ASN A 104 -3.02 4.66 -4.46
C ASN A 104 -2.72 4.60 -2.94
N PRO A 105 -1.85 5.50 -2.41
CA PRO A 105 -1.45 5.48 -1.01
C PRO A 105 -2.57 5.86 -0.02
N ILE A 106 -3.64 6.51 -0.48
CA ILE A 106 -4.78 6.91 0.35
C ILE A 106 -6.03 6.06 0.14
N ALA A 107 -5.92 4.96 -0.61
CA ALA A 107 -7.05 4.08 -0.89
C ALA A 107 -7.66 3.53 0.41
N LYS A 108 -9.00 3.48 0.46
CA LYS A 108 -9.75 2.88 1.58
C LYS A 108 -10.84 1.98 1.04
N SER A 109 -10.81 0.72 1.47
CA SER A 109 -11.89 -0.23 1.15
C SER A 109 -13.09 -0.04 2.06
N PRO A 110 -14.29 -0.50 1.66
CA PRO A 110 -15.48 -0.50 2.52
C PRO A 110 -15.28 -1.28 3.83
N MET A 111 -14.36 -2.23 3.86
CA MET A 111 -14.01 -3.03 5.05
C MET A 111 -12.92 -2.39 5.91
N GLY A 112 -12.43 -1.20 5.55
CA GLY A 112 -11.44 -0.45 6.30
C GLY A 112 -9.98 -0.84 6.04
N ALA A 113 -9.69 -1.64 5.01
CA ALA A 113 -8.34 -1.78 4.50
C ALA A 113 -7.86 -0.42 3.96
N THR A 114 -6.63 -0.03 4.24
CA THR A 114 -6.15 1.33 3.96
C THR A 114 -4.74 1.32 3.38
N GLY A 115 -4.50 2.28 2.49
CA GLY A 115 -3.19 2.55 1.91
C GLY A 115 -2.89 1.68 0.70
N MET A 116 -1.68 1.82 0.18
CA MET A 116 -1.24 1.16 -1.03
C MET A 116 -1.29 -0.36 -0.95
N TRP A 117 -0.92 -0.89 0.21
CA TRP A 117 -0.92 -2.31 0.54
C TRP A 117 -2.26 -2.83 1.10
N GLN A 118 -3.30 -2.00 1.20
CA GLN A 118 -4.63 -2.34 1.75
C GLN A 118 -4.56 -3.07 3.10
N ILE A 119 -3.78 -2.52 4.02
CA ILE A 119 -3.57 -3.12 5.34
C ILE A 119 -4.80 -2.90 6.20
N MET A 120 -5.34 -4.00 6.75
CA MET A 120 -6.43 -3.95 7.71
C MET A 120 -5.98 -3.40 9.07
N PHE A 121 -6.88 -2.76 9.80
CA PHE A 121 -6.60 -2.15 11.10
C PHE A 121 -5.91 -3.12 12.09
N ASN A 122 -6.40 -4.36 12.20
CA ASN A 122 -5.79 -5.35 13.08
C ASN A 122 -4.42 -5.84 12.60
N THR A 123 -4.20 -5.89 11.29
CA THR A 123 -2.89 -6.20 10.71
C THR A 123 -1.91 -5.07 10.97
N ALA A 124 -2.33 -3.81 10.83
CA ALA A 124 -1.51 -2.65 11.17
C ALA A 124 -0.97 -2.71 12.59
N LYS A 125 -1.82 -3.10 13.55
CA LYS A 125 -1.41 -3.31 14.95
C LYS A 125 -0.34 -4.39 15.11
N GLU A 126 -0.47 -5.49 14.36
CA GLU A 126 0.47 -6.62 14.43
C GLU A 126 1.88 -6.22 13.99
N TYR A 127 1.98 -5.27 13.05
CA TYR A 127 3.23 -4.78 12.48
C TYR A 127 3.60 -3.37 12.97
N ASP A 128 3.12 -2.98 14.16
CA ASP A 128 3.44 -1.75 14.87
C ASP A 128 3.23 -0.44 14.06
N LEU A 129 2.33 -0.46 13.06
CA LEU A 129 1.95 0.74 12.33
C LEU A 129 1.10 1.66 13.22
N LEU A 130 1.52 2.91 13.34
CA LEU A 130 0.81 3.92 14.12
C LEU A 130 -0.50 4.30 13.44
N ILE A 131 -1.60 4.25 14.20
CA ILE A 131 -2.88 4.83 13.81
C ILE A 131 -3.34 5.73 14.95
N SER A 132 -3.40 7.03 14.67
CA SER A 132 -3.81 8.06 15.62
C SER A 132 -4.85 8.99 15.01
N SER A 133 -5.28 10.00 15.78
CA SER A 133 -6.13 11.09 15.25
C SER A 133 -5.42 11.90 14.16
N TYR A 134 -4.09 11.96 14.15
CA TYR A 134 -3.27 12.73 13.20
C TYR A 134 -2.60 11.88 12.11
N VAL A 135 -2.18 10.67 12.43
CA VAL A 135 -1.32 9.83 11.58
C VAL A 135 -1.98 8.50 11.31
N ASP A 136 -1.82 7.99 10.09
CA ASP A 136 -2.15 6.62 9.73
C ASP A 136 -1.01 6.03 8.89
N ASP A 137 -0.10 5.28 9.52
CA ASP A 137 1.08 4.71 8.88
C ASP A 137 0.77 3.68 7.79
N ARG A 138 -0.49 3.25 7.67
CA ARG A 138 -0.93 2.41 6.53
C ARG A 138 -0.90 3.17 5.20
N MET A 139 -0.97 4.51 5.25
CA MET A 139 -0.84 5.40 4.09
C MET A 139 0.61 5.84 3.85
N ASP A 140 1.52 5.59 4.79
CA ASP A 140 2.96 5.81 4.61
C ASP A 140 3.53 4.70 3.72
N VAL A 141 4.12 5.07 2.59
CA VAL A 141 4.57 4.11 1.57
C VAL A 141 5.69 3.21 2.11
N GLU A 142 6.67 3.78 2.82
CA GLU A 142 7.82 3.03 3.31
C GLU A 142 7.44 2.11 4.48
N LYS A 143 6.70 2.64 5.47
CA LYS A 143 6.28 1.88 6.65
C LYS A 143 5.31 0.76 6.29
N SER A 144 4.34 1.04 5.42
CA SER A 144 3.38 0.01 4.99
C SER A 144 4.05 -1.06 4.14
N THR A 145 5.07 -0.71 3.34
CA THR A 145 5.88 -1.68 2.59
C THR A 145 6.69 -2.56 3.53
N GLN A 146 7.33 -1.99 4.57
CA GLN A 146 8.04 -2.77 5.57
C GLN A 146 7.11 -3.75 6.30
N ALA A 147 5.92 -3.32 6.69
CA ALA A 147 4.91 -4.19 7.30
C ALA A 147 4.46 -5.32 6.37
N ALA A 148 4.31 -5.05 5.07
CA ALA A 148 4.03 -6.08 4.07
C ALA A 148 5.18 -7.08 3.95
N CYS A 149 6.44 -6.62 3.95
CA CYS A 149 7.62 -7.50 3.94
C CYS A 149 7.62 -8.46 5.15
N GLU A 150 7.35 -7.95 6.34
CA GLU A 150 7.27 -8.78 7.56
C GLU A 150 6.14 -9.81 7.48
N TYR A 151 4.99 -9.41 6.93
CA TYR A 151 3.88 -10.33 6.68
C TYR A 151 4.29 -11.46 5.74
N PHE A 152 4.98 -11.16 4.62
CA PHE A 152 5.40 -12.17 3.65
C PHE A 152 6.47 -13.10 4.20
N ASN A 153 7.43 -12.59 4.96
CA ASN A 153 8.41 -13.43 5.67
C ASN A 153 7.72 -14.42 6.62
N LYS A 154 6.77 -13.94 7.40
CA LYS A 154 5.98 -14.78 8.33
C LYS A 154 5.14 -15.81 7.58
N SER A 155 4.52 -15.44 6.46
CA SER A 155 3.72 -16.33 5.64
C SER A 155 4.56 -17.39 4.95
N TYR A 156 5.71 -17.01 4.39
CA TYR A 156 6.62 -17.96 3.74
C TYR A 156 7.21 -18.98 4.74
N ASN A 157 7.61 -18.52 5.91
CA ASN A 157 8.07 -19.41 6.98
C ASN A 157 7.00 -20.43 7.39
N ARG A 158 5.71 -20.10 7.19
CA ARG A 158 4.60 -21.00 7.51
C ARG A 158 4.26 -21.98 6.40
N PHE A 159 4.28 -21.54 5.14
CA PHE A 159 3.79 -22.31 3.99
C PHE A 159 4.92 -22.93 3.18
N ASN A 160 6.11 -22.35 3.22
CA ASN A 160 7.26 -22.68 2.38
C ASN A 160 6.88 -22.68 0.87
N ASP A 161 5.94 -21.80 0.51
CA ASP A 161 5.39 -21.64 -0.84
C ASP A 161 4.97 -20.19 -1.06
N TRP A 162 5.52 -19.55 -2.10
CA TRP A 162 5.28 -18.14 -2.37
C TRP A 162 3.85 -17.87 -2.83
N ILE A 163 3.27 -18.75 -3.66
CA ILE A 163 1.90 -18.56 -4.16
C ILE A 163 0.89 -18.67 -3.02
N SER A 164 1.06 -19.62 -2.10
CA SER A 164 0.25 -19.70 -0.89
C SER A 164 0.46 -18.49 0.03
N SER A 165 1.69 -17.97 0.10
CA SER A 165 2.00 -16.76 0.88
C SER A 165 1.30 -15.53 0.31
N VAL A 166 1.32 -15.35 -1.00
CA VAL A 166 0.59 -14.29 -1.72
C VAL A 166 -0.93 -14.47 -1.55
N ALA A 167 -1.46 -15.67 -1.73
CA ALA A 167 -2.89 -15.93 -1.52
C ALA A 167 -3.34 -15.66 -0.07
N SER A 168 -2.44 -15.89 0.91
CA SER A 168 -2.71 -15.63 2.32
C SER A 168 -2.87 -14.14 2.64
N TYR A 169 -2.30 -13.25 1.82
CA TYR A 169 -2.45 -11.82 2.01
C TYR A 169 -3.91 -11.37 1.92
N ASN A 170 -4.65 -11.96 0.98
CA ASN A 170 -6.08 -11.69 0.79
C ASN A 170 -6.97 -12.38 1.83
N VAL A 171 -6.79 -13.69 2.09
CA VAL A 171 -7.72 -14.48 2.93
C VAL A 171 -7.23 -14.69 4.37
N GLY A 172 -6.01 -14.25 4.65
CA GLY A 172 -5.29 -14.53 5.90
C GLY A 172 -4.68 -15.94 5.93
N GLN A 173 -3.59 -16.10 6.67
CA GLN A 173 -2.87 -17.37 6.79
C GLN A 173 -3.76 -18.54 7.27
N TYR A 174 -4.71 -18.26 8.18
CA TYR A 174 -5.65 -19.28 8.64
C TYR A 174 -6.61 -19.75 7.55
N GLY A 175 -7.01 -18.86 6.63
CA GLY A 175 -7.83 -19.20 5.47
C GLY A 175 -7.15 -20.23 4.57
N ILE A 176 -5.86 -20.05 4.29
CA ILE A 176 -5.06 -20.99 3.52
C ILE A 176 -4.95 -22.35 4.24
N VAL A 177 -4.62 -22.36 5.53
CA VAL A 177 -4.56 -23.61 6.33
C VAL A 177 -5.88 -24.37 6.26
N LYS A 178 -7.01 -23.66 6.37
CA LYS A 178 -8.35 -24.27 6.28
C LYS A 178 -8.61 -24.85 4.89
N ALA A 179 -8.23 -24.15 3.83
CA ALA A 179 -8.39 -24.63 2.45
C ALA A 179 -7.53 -25.87 2.17
N ILE A 180 -6.27 -25.88 2.58
CA ILE A 180 -5.36 -27.03 2.50
C ILE A 180 -5.97 -28.24 3.23
N LYS A 181 -6.45 -28.05 4.47
CA LYS A 181 -7.10 -29.13 5.22
C LYS A 181 -8.34 -29.69 4.51
N ARG A 182 -9.19 -28.81 3.94
CA ARG A 182 -10.42 -29.21 3.24
C ARG A 182 -10.14 -29.89 1.90
N SER A 183 -9.02 -29.62 1.27
CA SER A 183 -8.58 -30.28 0.03
C SER A 183 -7.94 -31.66 0.25
N GLY A 184 -7.86 -32.13 1.50
CA GLY A 184 -7.19 -33.40 1.82
C GLY A 184 -5.67 -33.27 1.99
N GLY A 185 -5.16 -32.08 2.35
CA GLY A 185 -3.75 -31.83 2.60
C GLY A 185 -2.93 -31.44 1.38
N LYS A 186 -3.58 -31.06 0.27
CA LYS A 186 -2.89 -30.60 -0.93
C LYS A 186 -2.28 -29.22 -0.67
N SER A 187 -0.97 -29.05 -0.99
CA SER A 187 -0.21 -27.82 -0.69
C SER A 187 -0.09 -26.86 -1.87
N ASN A 188 -0.22 -27.31 -3.12
CA ASN A 188 -0.19 -26.46 -4.29
C ASN A 188 -1.48 -25.64 -4.42
N TYR A 189 -1.36 -24.33 -4.65
CA TYR A 189 -2.48 -23.39 -4.74
C TYR A 189 -3.59 -23.85 -5.69
N TRP A 190 -3.26 -24.29 -6.89
CA TRP A 190 -4.25 -24.70 -7.90
C TRP A 190 -5.08 -25.91 -7.47
N GLN A 191 -4.51 -26.75 -6.58
CA GLN A 191 -5.19 -27.95 -6.07
C GLN A 191 -6.15 -27.65 -4.91
N TYR A 192 -5.85 -26.66 -4.05
CA TYR A 192 -6.75 -26.28 -2.95
C TYR A 192 -7.59 -25.04 -3.26
N ARG A 193 -7.35 -24.37 -4.37
CA ARG A 193 -8.03 -23.13 -4.78
C ARG A 193 -9.55 -23.18 -4.68
N ALA A 194 -10.19 -24.28 -5.14
CA ALA A 194 -11.64 -24.46 -5.08
C ALA A 194 -12.24 -24.39 -3.66
N PHE A 195 -11.42 -24.53 -2.61
CA PHE A 195 -11.83 -24.44 -1.20
C PHE A 195 -11.64 -23.04 -0.60
N LEU A 196 -11.11 -22.09 -1.38
CA LEU A 196 -10.97 -20.69 -0.99
C LEU A 196 -12.24 -19.89 -1.32
N PRO A 197 -12.45 -18.72 -0.68
CA PRO A 197 -13.50 -17.78 -1.10
C PRO A 197 -13.35 -17.37 -2.56
N PRO A 198 -14.45 -17.06 -3.29
CA PRO A 198 -14.41 -16.68 -4.70
C PRO A 198 -13.44 -15.52 -5.01
N GLU A 199 -13.35 -14.53 -4.14
CA GLU A 199 -12.41 -13.41 -4.25
C GLU A 199 -10.96 -13.89 -4.25
N THR A 200 -10.59 -14.74 -3.28
CA THR A 200 -9.23 -15.30 -3.17
C THR A 200 -8.89 -16.25 -4.32
N GLN A 201 -9.89 -16.95 -4.88
CA GLN A 201 -9.68 -17.77 -6.08
C GLN A 201 -9.25 -16.96 -7.29
N GLN A 202 -9.63 -15.68 -7.35
CA GLN A 202 -9.29 -14.76 -8.45
C GLN A 202 -8.01 -13.95 -8.14
N TYR A 203 -7.56 -13.92 -6.91
CA TYR A 203 -6.46 -13.07 -6.46
C TYR A 203 -5.14 -13.42 -7.14
N ILE A 204 -4.76 -14.70 -7.16
CA ILE A 204 -3.53 -15.17 -7.83
C ILE A 204 -3.59 -14.97 -9.34
N PRO A 205 -4.67 -15.31 -10.07
CA PRO A 205 -4.78 -14.96 -11.49
C PRO A 205 -4.62 -13.46 -11.78
N LYS A 206 -5.20 -12.58 -10.97
CA LYS A 206 -5.02 -11.12 -11.11
C LYS A 206 -3.57 -10.70 -10.87
N PHE A 207 -2.94 -11.25 -9.84
CA PHE A 207 -1.54 -10.97 -9.51
C PHE A 207 -0.60 -11.39 -10.66
N MET A 208 -0.76 -12.61 -11.20
CA MET A 208 0.02 -13.07 -12.34
C MET A 208 -0.21 -12.23 -13.60
N ALA A 209 -1.45 -11.80 -13.82
CA ALA A 209 -1.76 -10.90 -14.93
C ALA A 209 -1.11 -9.52 -14.75
N ALA A 210 -1.09 -8.96 -13.53
CA ALA A 210 -0.39 -7.71 -13.24
C ALA A 210 1.11 -7.84 -13.53
N ILE A 211 1.76 -8.92 -13.09
CA ILE A 211 3.16 -9.20 -13.42
C ILE A 211 3.36 -9.18 -14.94
N TYR A 212 2.50 -9.89 -15.68
CA TYR A 212 2.61 -9.98 -17.13
C TYR A 212 2.49 -8.62 -17.82
N VAL A 213 1.42 -7.88 -17.54
CA VAL A 213 1.15 -6.62 -18.25
C VAL A 213 2.16 -5.54 -17.92
N MET A 214 2.66 -5.49 -16.68
CA MET A 214 3.69 -4.53 -16.29
C MET A 214 5.05 -4.79 -16.96
N ASN A 215 5.30 -6.02 -17.40
CA ASN A 215 6.52 -6.39 -18.12
C ASN A 215 6.40 -6.30 -19.64
N TYR A 216 5.19 -6.34 -20.21
CA TYR A 216 5.00 -6.49 -21.64
C TYR A 216 3.98 -5.52 -22.27
N ALA A 217 3.55 -4.49 -21.55
CA ALA A 217 2.56 -3.51 -22.03
C ALA A 217 2.99 -2.82 -23.34
N ASP A 218 4.27 -2.46 -23.45
CA ASP A 218 4.89 -1.84 -24.61
C ASP A 218 4.72 -2.68 -25.89
N LEU A 219 4.76 -4.00 -25.77
CA LEU A 219 4.54 -4.92 -26.88
C LEU A 219 3.10 -4.87 -27.43
N TYR A 220 2.17 -4.35 -26.65
CA TYR A 220 0.77 -4.12 -27.04
C TYR A 220 0.50 -2.67 -27.44
N GLY A 221 1.53 -1.82 -27.51
CA GLY A 221 1.38 -0.41 -27.86
C GLY A 221 0.86 0.45 -26.70
N ILE A 222 1.01 -0.01 -25.46
CA ILE A 222 0.60 0.74 -24.27
C ILE A 222 1.86 1.34 -23.63
N ASP A 223 2.04 2.64 -23.85
CA ASP A 223 3.17 3.40 -23.33
C ASP A 223 2.86 4.04 -21.98
N ARG A 224 3.92 4.39 -21.23
CA ARG A 224 3.82 5.17 -20.01
C ARG A 224 3.31 6.57 -20.30
N GLN A 225 2.20 6.96 -19.70
CA GLN A 225 1.74 8.36 -19.75
C GLN A 225 2.15 9.05 -18.45
N ILE A 226 3.21 9.85 -18.55
CA ILE A 226 3.62 10.74 -17.46
C ILE A 226 2.63 11.91 -17.46
N SER A 227 1.72 11.92 -16.49
CA SER A 227 0.90 13.10 -16.21
C SER A 227 1.70 14.10 -15.37
N GLU A 228 1.31 15.37 -15.40
CA GLU A 228 1.90 16.40 -14.51
C GLU A 228 1.84 15.97 -13.02
N GLU A 229 0.84 15.18 -12.66
CA GLU A 229 0.69 14.62 -11.32
C GLU A 229 1.79 13.60 -10.94
N ILE A 230 2.36 12.91 -11.91
CA ILE A 230 3.41 11.89 -11.71
C ILE A 230 4.80 12.52 -11.67
N GLN A 231 5.04 13.61 -12.40
CA GLN A 231 6.31 14.36 -12.36
C GLN A 231 6.67 14.89 -10.96
N ILE A 232 5.66 15.05 -10.08
CA ILE A 232 5.84 15.53 -8.71
C ILE A 232 6.80 14.65 -7.88
N TYR A 233 7.01 13.41 -8.29
CA TYR A 233 7.73 12.42 -7.46
C TYR A 233 9.20 12.22 -7.85
N GLU A 234 9.68 12.81 -8.95
CA GLU A 234 10.97 12.42 -9.57
C GLU A 234 12.21 12.70 -8.71
N GLU A 235 12.21 13.68 -7.84
CA GLU A 235 13.38 13.97 -6.97
C GLU A 235 12.91 14.43 -5.59
N THR A 236 12.52 13.47 -4.75
CA THR A 236 12.10 13.75 -3.37
C THR A 236 13.00 13.08 -2.36
N ASP A 237 13.11 13.71 -1.19
CA ASP A 237 13.80 13.14 -0.03
C ASP A 237 13.00 13.45 1.23
N THR A 238 13.43 12.92 2.38
CA THR A 238 12.79 13.10 3.68
C THR A 238 13.65 13.89 4.64
N LEU A 239 13.01 14.73 5.45
CA LEU A 239 13.65 15.39 6.57
C LEU A 239 12.95 15.10 7.90
N GLY A 240 13.71 14.99 8.99
CA GLY A 240 13.17 14.79 10.33
C GLY A 240 12.49 16.06 10.87
N VAL A 241 11.29 15.90 11.42
CA VAL A 241 10.49 16.98 12.01
C VAL A 241 10.36 16.74 13.51
N HIS A 242 10.78 17.74 14.32
CA HIS A 242 10.81 17.65 15.79
C HIS A 242 9.77 18.54 16.48
N SER A 243 9.03 19.33 15.71
CA SER A 243 7.97 20.22 16.20
C SER A 243 6.69 19.99 15.42
N ARG A 244 5.57 20.49 15.94
CA ARG A 244 4.33 20.50 15.16
C ARG A 244 4.55 21.29 13.88
N LEU A 245 3.98 20.79 12.77
CA LEU A 245 4.13 21.41 11.48
C LEU A 245 2.82 21.29 10.68
N ASN A 246 2.23 22.42 10.36
CA ASN A 246 1.09 22.50 9.44
C ASN A 246 1.60 22.51 8.02
N LEU A 247 1.25 21.49 7.23
CA LEU A 247 1.78 21.29 5.87
C LEU A 247 1.26 22.35 4.89
N GLY A 248 0.02 22.83 5.05
CA GLY A 248 -0.53 23.89 4.22
C GLY A 248 0.16 25.24 4.46
N LEU A 249 0.37 25.61 5.74
CA LEU A 249 1.13 26.83 6.07
C LEU A 249 2.57 26.74 5.58
N LEU A 250 3.19 25.56 5.71
CA LEU A 250 4.55 25.35 5.18
C LEU A 250 4.57 25.54 3.66
N ALA A 251 3.63 24.95 2.93
CA ALA A 251 3.54 25.08 1.47
C ALA A 251 3.40 26.56 1.06
N GLN A 252 2.57 27.33 1.76
CA GLN A 252 2.40 28.77 1.51
C GLN A 252 3.71 29.55 1.75
N ILE A 253 4.41 29.28 2.87
CA ILE A 253 5.67 29.96 3.19
C ILE A 253 6.76 29.62 2.18
N LEU A 254 6.81 28.36 1.74
CA LEU A 254 7.78 27.89 0.74
C LEU A 254 7.36 28.23 -0.71
N THR A 255 6.16 28.75 -0.91
CA THR A 255 5.60 29.10 -2.24
C THR A 255 5.59 27.88 -3.17
N ILE A 256 5.17 26.72 -2.66
CA ILE A 256 5.04 25.45 -3.39
C ILE A 256 3.58 24.97 -3.38
N ASP A 257 3.25 24.04 -4.30
CA ASP A 257 1.89 23.50 -4.38
C ASP A 257 1.54 22.68 -3.14
N GLU A 258 0.49 23.11 -2.44
CA GLU A 258 -0.05 22.46 -1.26
C GLU A 258 -0.51 21.02 -1.56
N THR A 259 -1.12 20.81 -2.73
CA THR A 259 -1.58 19.47 -3.15
C THR A 259 -0.41 18.50 -3.30
N MET A 260 0.72 18.97 -3.83
CA MET A 260 1.94 18.19 -3.92
C MET A 260 2.43 17.78 -2.53
N VAL A 261 2.50 18.72 -1.59
CA VAL A 261 2.96 18.41 -0.22
C VAL A 261 2.07 17.35 0.43
N TYR A 262 0.76 17.40 0.23
CA TYR A 262 -0.17 16.40 0.77
C TYR A 262 -0.01 15.04 0.10
N LYS A 263 0.16 14.99 -1.22
CA LYS A 263 0.38 13.75 -1.98
C LYS A 263 1.68 13.06 -1.56
N LEU A 264 2.74 13.82 -1.25
CA LEU A 264 4.00 13.29 -0.77
C LEU A 264 3.96 12.81 0.69
N ASN A 265 2.97 13.28 1.48
CA ASN A 265 2.85 13.01 2.91
C ASN A 265 1.45 12.48 3.30
N PRO A 266 0.96 11.42 2.64
CA PRO A 266 -0.44 10.98 2.75
C PRO A 266 -0.81 10.42 4.12
N SER A 267 0.18 10.04 4.94
CA SER A 267 -0.04 9.51 6.29
C SER A 267 -0.56 10.55 7.28
N TYR A 268 -0.37 11.86 7.02
CA TYR A 268 -0.80 12.92 7.92
C TYR A 268 -2.26 13.33 7.62
N LYS A 269 -3.21 12.71 8.31
CA LYS A 269 -4.67 12.80 8.07
C LYS A 269 -5.25 14.20 8.14
N LEU A 270 -4.71 15.06 9.01
CA LEU A 270 -5.12 16.45 9.18
C LEU A 270 -4.19 17.41 8.44
N GLN A 271 -3.27 16.87 7.62
CA GLN A 271 -2.23 17.65 6.96
C GLN A 271 -1.35 18.41 7.98
N ILE A 272 -1.18 17.80 9.14
CA ILE A 272 -0.41 18.31 10.25
C ILE A 272 0.48 17.19 10.77
N ILE A 273 1.77 17.44 10.84
CA ILE A 273 2.71 16.60 11.57
C ILE A 273 2.53 16.96 13.07
N PRO A 274 2.13 16.02 13.94
CA PRO A 274 1.96 16.30 15.35
C PRO A 274 3.30 16.36 16.07
N GLN A 275 3.35 17.05 17.18
CA GLN A 275 4.45 16.94 18.14
C GLN A 275 4.02 15.99 19.26
N VAL A 276 4.74 14.89 19.41
CA VAL A 276 4.51 13.87 20.43
C VAL A 276 5.85 13.46 21.04
N ASP A 277 5.95 13.44 22.34
CA ASP A 277 7.17 13.07 23.04
C ASP A 277 7.63 11.65 22.68
N ASN A 278 8.93 11.49 22.46
CA ASN A 278 9.58 10.23 22.07
C ASN A 278 9.10 9.65 20.71
N ARG A 279 8.50 10.47 19.85
CA ARG A 279 8.19 10.08 18.47
C ARG A 279 8.92 10.96 17.48
N HIS A 280 9.38 10.33 16.39
CA HIS A 280 10.03 10.99 15.27
C HIS A 280 9.09 10.94 14.06
N TYR A 281 8.92 12.07 13.43
CA TYR A 281 8.14 12.21 12.21
C TYR A 281 9.03 12.70 11.08
N PHE A 282 8.64 12.38 9.86
CA PHE A 282 9.38 12.75 8.67
C PHE A 282 8.47 13.49 7.70
N LEU A 283 9.02 14.46 7.02
CA LEU A 283 8.37 15.22 5.96
C LEU A 283 9.08 14.93 4.65
N ARG A 284 8.34 14.51 3.63
CA ARG A 284 8.87 14.31 2.27
C ARG A 284 8.57 15.54 1.42
N LEU A 285 9.58 16.07 0.77
CA LEU A 285 9.49 17.20 -0.14
C LEU A 285 10.46 16.99 -1.32
N PRO A 286 10.33 17.76 -2.43
CA PRO A 286 11.38 17.83 -3.45
C PRO A 286 12.72 18.23 -2.85
N VAL A 287 13.80 17.64 -3.34
CA VAL A 287 15.17 17.86 -2.80
C VAL A 287 15.55 19.35 -2.79
N GLU A 288 15.25 20.08 -3.85
CA GLU A 288 15.50 21.54 -3.91
C GLU A 288 14.75 22.30 -2.81
N THR A 289 13.50 21.90 -2.53
CA THR A 289 12.70 22.51 -1.46
C THR A 289 13.26 22.20 -0.07
N ILE A 290 13.77 20.99 0.14
CA ILE A 290 14.47 20.61 1.39
C ILE A 290 15.70 21.47 1.58
N ASN A 291 16.53 21.64 0.55
CA ASN A 291 17.73 22.45 0.62
C ASN A 291 17.38 23.90 1.00
N TYR A 292 16.38 24.49 0.32
CA TYR A 292 15.91 25.84 0.66
C TYR A 292 15.36 25.92 2.09
N TYR A 293 14.60 24.93 2.54
CA TYR A 293 14.09 24.86 3.92
C TYR A 293 15.24 24.81 4.94
N LEU A 294 16.25 23.99 4.71
CA LEU A 294 17.40 23.84 5.64
C LEU A 294 18.22 25.13 5.74
N GLU A 295 18.45 25.82 4.62
CA GLU A 295 19.17 27.10 4.58
C GLU A 295 18.42 28.23 5.29
N ASN A 296 17.07 28.20 5.29
CA ASN A 296 16.22 29.25 5.83
C ASN A 296 15.41 28.81 7.08
N LYS A 297 15.81 27.72 7.73
CA LYS A 297 15.04 27.02 8.74
C LYS A 297 14.52 27.93 9.87
N ASP A 298 15.39 28.76 10.44
CA ASP A 298 15.02 29.62 11.59
C ASP A 298 13.96 30.67 11.20
N SER A 299 14.09 31.26 10.01
CA SER A 299 13.13 32.22 9.48
C SER A 299 11.78 31.55 9.19
N ILE A 300 11.79 30.37 8.55
CA ILE A 300 10.57 29.60 8.23
C ILE A 300 9.88 29.16 9.51
N MET A 301 10.61 28.64 10.49
CA MET A 301 10.06 28.24 11.79
C MET A 301 9.47 29.42 12.56
N SER A 302 10.10 30.59 12.51
CA SER A 302 9.55 31.81 13.12
C SER A 302 8.23 32.24 12.51
N LEU A 303 8.12 32.20 11.16
CA LEU A 303 6.87 32.50 10.45
C LEU A 303 5.77 31.49 10.76
N LEU A 304 6.10 30.19 10.81
CA LEU A 304 5.16 29.12 11.19
C LEU A 304 4.61 29.35 12.61
N LEU A 305 5.48 29.58 13.59
CA LEU A 305 5.09 29.82 14.98
C LEU A 305 4.20 31.07 15.13
N GLN A 306 4.50 32.13 14.37
CA GLN A 306 3.68 33.33 14.37
C GLN A 306 2.28 33.08 13.77
N SER A 307 2.21 32.33 12.66
CA SER A 307 0.96 32.01 11.97
C SER A 307 0.08 31.03 12.77
N GLU A 308 0.68 30.19 13.62
CA GLU A 308 -0.05 29.20 14.43
C GLU A 308 -0.44 29.69 15.83
N LYS A 309 -0.08 30.90 16.23
CA LYS A 309 -0.21 31.40 17.61
C LYS A 309 -1.62 31.26 18.20
N ASP A 310 -2.66 31.42 17.38
CA ASP A 310 -4.06 31.38 17.80
C ASP A 310 -4.82 30.16 17.26
N VAL A 311 -4.12 29.17 16.68
CA VAL A 311 -4.74 27.98 16.11
C VAL A 311 -4.97 26.93 17.19
N ASN A 312 -6.22 26.55 17.41
CA ASN A 312 -6.57 25.46 18.31
C ASN A 312 -6.58 24.12 17.55
N TYR A 313 -5.58 23.30 17.80
CA TYR A 313 -5.46 21.98 17.17
C TYR A 313 -6.22 20.91 17.92
N PRO A 314 -6.84 19.92 17.22
CA PRO A 314 -7.46 18.77 17.86
C PRO A 314 -6.47 18.05 18.80
N LYS A 315 -7.01 17.43 19.85
CA LYS A 315 -6.19 16.62 20.76
C LYS A 315 -5.58 15.43 20.00
N TYR A 316 -4.30 15.16 20.28
CA TYR A 316 -3.66 13.95 19.79
C TYR A 316 -4.17 12.75 20.58
N GLU A 317 -4.64 11.71 19.88
CA GLU A 317 -5.11 10.46 20.46
C GLU A 317 -4.61 9.29 19.63
N GLU A 318 -3.96 8.33 20.26
CA GLU A 318 -3.64 7.06 19.61
C GLU A 318 -4.88 6.19 19.59
N LEU A 319 -5.21 5.62 18.43
CA LEU A 319 -6.37 4.76 18.28
C LEU A 319 -6.09 3.31 18.71
N VAL A 320 -4.82 3.01 19.01
CA VAL A 320 -4.36 1.68 19.39
C VAL A 320 -3.45 1.74 20.58
N LYS A 321 -3.76 0.95 21.63
CA LYS A 321 -2.85 0.66 22.75
C LYS A 321 -2.42 -0.79 22.72
N THR A 322 -1.18 -1.06 23.08
CA THR A 322 -0.68 -2.42 23.28
C THR A 322 -0.74 -2.77 24.77
N ILE A 323 -1.37 -3.89 25.10
CA ILE A 323 -1.42 -4.44 26.46
C ILE A 323 -0.65 -5.75 26.48
N ILE A 324 0.26 -5.91 27.42
CA ILE A 324 0.85 -7.21 27.73
C ILE A 324 0.03 -7.86 28.83
N TYR A 325 -0.79 -8.84 28.45
CA TYR A 325 -1.65 -9.57 29.36
C TYR A 325 -0.95 -10.85 29.86
N GLU A 326 -0.81 -10.98 31.17
CA GLU A 326 -0.31 -12.23 31.78
C GLU A 326 -1.50 -13.17 32.07
N VAL A 327 -1.44 -14.37 31.50
CA VAL A 327 -2.49 -15.39 31.63
C VAL A 327 -2.61 -15.85 33.07
N LYS A 328 -3.82 -15.78 33.62
CA LYS A 328 -4.15 -16.18 34.99
C LYS A 328 -4.84 -17.54 35.04
N GLN A 329 -4.90 -18.14 36.22
CA GLN A 329 -5.65 -19.37 36.43
C GLN A 329 -7.13 -19.19 36.06
N GLY A 330 -7.66 -20.10 35.25
CA GLY A 330 -9.03 -20.07 34.75
C GLY A 330 -9.23 -19.20 33.50
N ASP A 331 -8.14 -18.73 32.87
CA ASP A 331 -8.21 -18.06 31.58
C ASP A 331 -8.20 -19.02 30.40
N TYR A 332 -8.92 -18.65 29.37
CA TYR A 332 -8.85 -19.23 28.03
C TYR A 332 -9.00 -18.11 26.98
N LEU A 333 -8.49 -18.31 25.77
CA LEU A 333 -8.44 -17.24 24.77
C LEU A 333 -9.79 -16.57 24.49
N GLY A 334 -10.89 -17.33 24.56
CA GLY A 334 -12.23 -16.74 24.37
C GLY A 334 -12.61 -15.73 25.44
N LYS A 335 -12.26 -16.00 26.72
CA LYS A 335 -12.48 -15.08 27.83
C LYS A 335 -11.64 -13.81 27.68
N ILE A 336 -10.36 -13.97 27.28
CA ILE A 336 -9.46 -12.86 27.05
C ILE A 336 -9.93 -12.05 25.83
N ALA A 337 -10.30 -12.70 24.74
CA ALA A 337 -10.82 -12.04 23.53
C ALA A 337 -12.08 -11.19 23.83
N ASN A 338 -13.03 -11.75 24.58
CA ASN A 338 -14.23 -11.02 25.02
C ASN A 338 -13.86 -9.84 25.91
N LYS A 339 -12.94 -10.03 26.86
CA LYS A 339 -12.48 -8.95 27.75
C LYS A 339 -11.93 -7.76 26.97
N TYR A 340 -11.17 -7.99 25.91
CA TYR A 340 -10.47 -6.95 25.15
C TYR A 340 -11.16 -6.61 23.82
N ASN A 341 -12.42 -7.02 23.65
CA ASN A 341 -13.23 -6.79 22.46
C ASN A 341 -12.50 -7.08 21.13
N CYS A 342 -11.84 -8.23 21.08
CA CYS A 342 -11.16 -8.75 19.89
C CYS A 342 -11.57 -10.20 19.60
N LYS A 343 -11.13 -10.77 18.50
CA LYS A 343 -11.41 -12.16 18.14
C LYS A 343 -10.30 -13.09 18.67
N ILE A 344 -10.63 -14.34 18.99
CA ILE A 344 -9.63 -15.35 19.37
C ILE A 344 -8.52 -15.46 18.32
N LYS A 345 -8.88 -15.40 17.02
CA LYS A 345 -7.93 -15.45 15.93
C LYS A 345 -6.92 -14.30 15.96
N ASP A 346 -7.36 -13.12 16.40
CA ASP A 346 -6.50 -11.95 16.47
C ASP A 346 -5.42 -12.16 17.54
N ILE A 347 -5.79 -12.66 18.74
CA ILE A 347 -4.82 -12.99 19.79
C ILE A 347 -3.85 -14.10 19.34
N VAL A 348 -4.35 -15.10 18.63
CA VAL A 348 -3.51 -16.18 18.06
C VAL A 348 -2.49 -15.59 17.09
N THR A 349 -2.92 -14.70 16.19
CA THR A 349 -2.07 -14.04 15.19
C THR A 349 -1.05 -13.11 15.83
N TRP A 350 -1.49 -12.22 16.73
CA TRP A 350 -0.61 -11.26 17.41
C TRP A 350 0.51 -11.87 18.25
N ASN A 351 0.36 -13.15 18.61
CA ASN A 351 1.30 -13.88 19.48
C ASN A 351 1.94 -15.09 18.78
N ASP A 352 1.87 -15.20 17.46
CA ASP A 352 2.44 -16.28 16.66
C ASP A 352 2.06 -17.70 17.12
N LYS A 353 0.88 -17.82 17.69
CA LYS A 353 0.43 -19.11 18.25
C LYS A 353 -0.05 -20.05 17.15
N LYS A 354 0.35 -21.32 17.26
CA LYS A 354 -0.10 -22.39 16.36
C LYS A 354 -1.52 -22.89 16.66
N ASN A 355 -2.02 -22.61 17.87
CA ASN A 355 -3.33 -23.04 18.34
C ASN A 355 -3.83 -22.13 19.47
N THR A 356 -5.00 -22.45 20.03
CA THR A 356 -5.66 -21.67 21.08
C THR A 356 -5.24 -22.01 22.50
N LYS A 357 -4.25 -22.90 22.70
CA LYS A 357 -3.78 -23.28 24.03
C LYS A 357 -2.93 -22.16 24.63
N ILE A 358 -3.18 -21.87 25.92
CA ILE A 358 -2.42 -20.89 26.69
C ILE A 358 -1.99 -21.50 28.01
N LYS A 359 -0.92 -20.99 28.62
CA LYS A 359 -0.38 -21.44 29.91
C LYS A 359 -0.47 -20.32 30.94
N ILE A 360 -0.69 -20.65 32.21
CA ILE A 360 -0.64 -19.67 33.32
C ILE A 360 0.75 -19.00 33.32
N GLY A 361 0.80 -17.69 33.47
CA GLY A 361 2.01 -16.89 33.40
C GLY A 361 2.49 -16.57 31.97
N GLU A 362 1.84 -17.09 30.93
CA GLU A 362 2.15 -16.72 29.54
C GLU A 362 1.78 -15.25 29.30
N LYS A 363 2.71 -14.49 28.72
CA LYS A 363 2.47 -13.09 28.34
C LYS A 363 1.92 -13.03 26.93
N LEU A 364 0.73 -12.45 26.80
CA LEU A 364 0.06 -12.26 25.52
C LEU A 364 0.04 -10.77 25.14
N LYS A 365 0.50 -10.46 23.95
CA LYS A 365 0.36 -9.13 23.34
C LYS A 365 -1.08 -8.98 22.87
N ILE A 366 -1.78 -7.98 23.39
CA ILE A 366 -3.18 -7.67 23.04
C ILE A 366 -3.23 -6.23 22.54
N TYR A 367 -3.79 -6.03 21.37
CA TYR A 367 -4.05 -4.69 20.86
C TYR A 367 -5.49 -4.28 21.12
N VAL A 368 -5.66 -3.10 21.71
CA VAL A 368 -6.97 -2.55 22.06
C VAL A 368 -7.15 -1.17 21.45
N ASN A 369 -8.39 -0.74 21.27
CA ASN A 369 -8.66 0.64 20.94
C ASN A 369 -8.24 1.56 22.08
N ALA A 370 -7.88 2.81 21.77
CA ALA A 370 -7.40 3.76 22.77
C ALA A 370 -8.42 4.04 23.89
N ASP A 371 -9.72 3.95 23.57
CA ASP A 371 -10.84 4.15 24.51
C ASP A 371 -11.06 2.97 25.47
N TYR A 372 -10.21 1.93 25.39
CA TYR A 372 -10.31 0.79 26.29
C TYR A 372 -9.67 1.12 27.64
N GLU A 373 -10.48 1.22 28.68
CA GLU A 373 -10.09 1.34 30.08
C GLU A 373 -10.04 -0.02 30.80
#